data_61b14d64caf9437dab80454f0a319665
#
_entry.id   61b14d64caf9437dab80454f0a319665
#
_cell.length_a   1.000
_cell.length_b   1.000
_cell.length_c   1.000
_cell.angle_alpha   90.00
_cell.angle_beta   90.00
_cell.angle_gamma   90.00
#
_symmetry.space_group_name_H-M   'P 1'
#
loop_
_entity.id
_entity.type
_entity.pdbx_description
1 polymer ?
#
loop_
_entity_poly.entity_id
_entity_poly.type
_entity_poly.pdbx_seq_one_letter_code
_entity_poly.pdbx_strand_id
1 'polypeptide(L)'
;MKFDCIIIGSGLAAIWSAKFLNDAGFKTLMVTKNQVWDANSFYAQGGVTIANNEEDVPLHIEDTLKAGSFHNKKEFVEILSKASLNLKKELLEYGFKFDPGVTREGAHSVSRVYHKGGDATGREIHKFLLKKDKSYLLDEAVVFDILIKDDVAYGISVFHKNKKYNLYADNIIIASGGVGALYKYDTNARTISGDMQGLAVEKGIALKDMEMTQFHPTVFIEMKFAQKLLITEALRGEGAHVIDEEGRRFLFDYDPRGELAGRDIVSRAIFLHQQKGHKYF
;
A
#
# COMPACT_ATOMS: atom_id res chain seq x y z
N MET A 1 -2.78 26.02 -17.63
CA MET A 1 -1.45 25.96 -16.99
C MET A 1 -0.85 24.64 -17.40
N LYS A 2 0.40 24.58 -17.88
CA LYS A 2 1.08 23.35 -18.24
C LYS A 2 1.97 22.92 -17.06
N PHE A 3 2.02 21.62 -16.80
CA PHE A 3 2.89 20.99 -15.81
C PHE A 3 3.95 20.16 -16.52
N ASP A 4 5.08 19.91 -15.87
CA ASP A 4 6.07 18.96 -16.36
C ASP A 4 5.63 17.54 -16.09
N CYS A 5 4.94 17.33 -14.96
CA CYS A 5 4.39 16.03 -14.59
C CYS A 5 3.04 16.16 -13.87
N ILE A 6 2.09 15.30 -14.23
CA ILE A 6 0.87 15.06 -13.47
C ILE A 6 0.99 13.69 -12.79
N ILE A 7 0.72 13.64 -11.47
CA ILE A 7 0.76 12.43 -10.65
C ILE A 7 -0.67 12.11 -10.23
N ILE A 8 -1.18 10.95 -10.60
CA ILE A 8 -2.55 10.51 -10.29
C ILE A 8 -2.52 9.64 -9.04
N GLY A 9 -3.05 10.15 -7.94
CA GLY A 9 -3.03 9.55 -6.62
C GLY A 9 -2.40 10.46 -5.58
N SER A 10 -2.59 10.13 -4.30
CA SER A 10 -2.06 10.88 -3.15
C SER A 10 -1.44 9.99 -2.06
N GLY A 11 -1.23 8.70 -2.37
CA GLY A 11 -0.52 7.78 -1.49
C GLY A 11 0.98 8.05 -1.43
N LEU A 12 1.73 7.27 -0.64
CA LEU A 12 3.18 7.44 -0.47
C LEU A 12 3.94 7.37 -1.80
N ALA A 13 3.51 6.52 -2.74
CA ALA A 13 4.12 6.46 -4.07
C ALA A 13 4.01 7.79 -4.82
N ALA A 14 2.84 8.43 -4.76
CA ALA A 14 2.61 9.74 -5.37
C ALA A 14 3.47 10.82 -4.71
N ILE A 15 3.42 10.94 -3.39
CA ILE A 15 4.12 11.98 -2.63
C ILE A 15 5.65 11.82 -2.78
N TRP A 16 6.15 10.59 -2.76
CA TRP A 16 7.57 10.33 -2.93
C TRP A 16 8.06 10.65 -4.34
N SER A 17 7.28 10.31 -5.37
CA SER A 17 7.55 10.70 -6.76
C SER A 17 7.54 12.22 -6.92
N ALA A 18 6.55 12.88 -6.34
CA ALA A 18 6.44 14.34 -6.33
C ALA A 18 7.66 15.00 -5.69
N LYS A 19 8.13 14.45 -4.57
CA LYS A 19 9.34 14.95 -3.89
C LYS A 19 10.55 14.95 -4.81
N PHE A 20 10.84 13.81 -5.45
CA PHE A 20 12.00 13.74 -6.35
C PHE A 20 11.89 14.71 -7.53
N LEU A 21 10.72 14.83 -8.12
CA LEU A 21 10.48 15.76 -9.22
C LEU A 21 10.62 17.22 -8.77
N ASN A 22 10.05 17.59 -7.63
CA ASN A 22 10.14 18.94 -7.09
C ASN A 22 11.56 19.32 -6.68
N ASP A 23 12.32 18.37 -6.10
CA ASP A 23 13.73 18.58 -5.75
C ASP A 23 14.61 18.77 -6.99
N ALA A 24 14.24 18.15 -8.11
CA ALA A 24 14.87 18.35 -9.42
C ALA A 24 14.36 19.60 -10.17
N GLY A 25 13.45 20.39 -9.57
CA GLY A 25 12.96 21.64 -10.13
C GLY A 25 11.77 21.50 -11.08
N PHE A 26 11.18 20.31 -11.22
CA PHE A 26 10.01 20.10 -12.08
C PHE A 26 8.73 20.61 -11.41
N LYS A 27 7.85 21.17 -12.22
CA LYS A 27 6.53 21.64 -11.82
C LYS A 27 5.54 20.49 -11.85
N THR A 28 5.11 20.01 -10.69
CA THR A 28 4.24 18.85 -10.52
C THR A 28 2.82 19.24 -10.12
N LEU A 29 1.84 18.45 -10.59
CA LEU A 29 0.46 18.48 -10.12
C LEU A 29 0.07 17.10 -9.61
N MET A 30 -0.33 17.00 -8.34
CA MET A 30 -0.97 15.82 -7.78
C MET A 30 -2.47 15.90 -7.93
N VAL A 31 -3.11 14.85 -8.46
CA VAL A 31 -4.58 14.77 -8.66
C VAL A 31 -5.10 13.57 -7.90
N THR A 32 -6.10 13.77 -7.05
CA THR A 32 -6.74 12.70 -6.29
C THR A 32 -8.25 12.81 -6.31
N LYS A 33 -8.94 11.68 -6.37
CA LYS A 33 -10.41 11.67 -6.55
C LYS A 33 -11.21 11.97 -5.28
N ASN A 34 -10.57 11.95 -4.12
CA ASN A 34 -11.16 12.34 -2.85
C ASN A 34 -10.17 13.23 -2.10
N GLN A 35 -10.33 13.36 -0.80
CA GLN A 35 -9.39 14.10 0.04
C GLN A 35 -7.99 13.47 -0.02
N VAL A 36 -6.97 14.30 0.07
CA VAL A 36 -5.56 13.91 -0.10
C VAL A 36 -5.10 12.79 0.83
N TRP A 37 -5.72 12.66 2.00
CA TRP A 37 -5.41 11.59 2.97
C TRP A 37 -6.19 10.30 2.74
N ASP A 38 -7.17 10.26 1.82
CA ASP A 38 -7.94 9.04 1.56
C ASP A 38 -7.16 8.08 0.66
N ALA A 39 -6.13 7.49 1.22
CA ALA A 39 -5.22 6.55 0.56
C ALA A 39 -4.83 5.42 1.52
N ASN A 40 -4.60 4.21 0.99
CA ASN A 40 -4.18 3.07 1.80
C ASN A 40 -2.92 3.35 2.63
N SER A 41 -2.01 4.15 2.09
CA SER A 41 -0.80 4.56 2.81
C SER A 41 -1.09 5.32 4.11
N PHE A 42 -2.16 6.12 4.12
CA PHE A 42 -2.58 6.84 5.33
C PHE A 42 -3.16 5.90 6.40
N TYR A 43 -3.88 4.88 5.97
CA TYR A 43 -4.53 3.92 6.87
C TYR A 43 -3.62 2.73 7.24
N ALA A 44 -2.40 2.67 6.71
CA ALA A 44 -1.46 1.60 7.04
C ALA A 44 -1.08 1.62 8.52
N GLN A 45 -1.41 0.53 9.23
CA GLN A 45 -1.19 0.37 10.66
C GLN A 45 0.21 -0.13 10.98
N GLY A 46 0.72 -1.09 10.20
CA GLY A 46 2.04 -1.67 10.39
C GLY A 46 3.17 -0.65 10.24
N GLY A 47 4.37 -1.08 10.49
CA GLY A 47 5.56 -0.26 10.36
C GLY A 47 6.13 -0.22 8.94
N VAL A 48 7.29 0.38 8.80
CA VAL A 48 8.10 0.34 7.59
C VAL A 48 9.22 -0.67 7.77
N THR A 49 9.28 -1.65 6.89
CA THR A 49 10.36 -2.63 6.86
C THR A 49 11.60 -2.01 6.20
N ILE A 50 12.69 -1.95 6.93
CA ILE A 50 13.96 -1.39 6.50
C ILE A 50 15.08 -2.33 6.94
N ALA A 51 16.00 -2.69 6.07
CA ALA A 51 17.19 -3.42 6.46
C ALA A 51 17.96 -2.65 7.56
N ASN A 52 18.43 -3.33 8.58
CA ASN A 52 19.09 -2.68 9.71
C ASN A 52 20.42 -2.05 9.31
N ASN A 53 21.17 -2.75 8.46
CA ASN A 53 22.47 -2.36 7.90
C ASN A 53 22.74 -3.15 6.61
N GLU A 54 23.91 -2.98 6.00
CA GLU A 54 24.31 -3.69 4.77
C GLU A 54 24.36 -5.22 4.97
N GLU A 55 24.71 -5.69 6.15
CA GLU A 55 24.80 -7.13 6.46
C GLU A 55 23.41 -7.77 6.53
N ASP A 56 22.37 -7.01 6.88
CA ASP A 56 20.97 -7.47 6.92
C ASP A 56 20.30 -7.51 5.53
N VAL A 57 20.85 -6.82 4.53
CA VAL A 57 20.25 -6.75 3.18
C VAL A 57 20.06 -8.13 2.55
N PRO A 58 21.04 -9.07 2.56
CA PRO A 58 20.84 -10.40 2.00
C PRO A 58 19.71 -11.18 2.67
N LEU A 59 19.58 -11.08 4.00
CA LEU A 59 18.52 -11.72 4.75
C LEU A 59 17.15 -11.10 4.47
N HIS A 60 17.09 -9.76 4.32
CA HIS A 60 15.87 -9.07 3.91
C HIS A 60 15.41 -9.51 2.51
N ILE A 61 16.34 -9.70 1.59
CA ILE A 61 16.06 -10.23 0.25
C ILE A 61 15.47 -11.64 0.36
N GLU A 62 16.10 -12.52 1.12
CA GLU A 62 15.65 -13.91 1.30
C GLU A 62 14.25 -13.99 1.92
N ASP A 63 14.00 -13.25 3.00
CA ASP A 63 12.69 -13.18 3.66
C ASP A 63 11.60 -12.69 2.68
N THR A 64 11.90 -11.67 1.89
CA THR A 64 10.97 -11.11 0.91
C THR A 64 10.66 -12.10 -0.21
N LEU A 65 11.67 -12.81 -0.73
CA LEU A 65 11.47 -13.86 -1.74
C LEU A 65 10.63 -15.02 -1.20
N LYS A 66 10.91 -15.46 0.03
CA LYS A 66 10.12 -16.52 0.70
C LYS A 66 8.67 -16.10 0.91
N ALA A 67 8.45 -14.88 1.41
CA ALA A 67 7.09 -14.34 1.63
C ALA A 67 6.28 -14.26 0.33
N GLY A 68 6.92 -13.99 -0.80
CA GLY A 68 6.31 -14.02 -2.13
C GLY A 68 6.33 -15.39 -2.80
N SER A 69 6.62 -16.48 -2.07
CA SER A 69 6.72 -17.84 -2.61
C SER A 69 7.61 -17.92 -3.86
N PHE A 70 8.66 -17.10 -3.92
CA PHE A 70 9.60 -16.96 -5.03
C PHE A 70 8.96 -16.55 -6.37
N HIS A 71 7.75 -16.00 -6.36
CA HIS A 71 7.11 -15.43 -7.54
C HIS A 71 7.68 -14.06 -7.90
N ASN A 72 8.26 -13.38 -6.93
CA ASN A 72 8.91 -12.08 -7.10
C ASN A 72 10.05 -12.13 -8.12
N LYS A 73 10.23 -11.04 -8.85
CA LYS A 73 11.47 -10.82 -9.61
C LYS A 73 12.59 -10.45 -8.64
N LYS A 74 13.57 -11.34 -8.51
CA LYS A 74 14.69 -11.20 -7.57
C LYS A 74 15.42 -9.85 -7.69
N GLU A 75 15.65 -9.40 -8.92
CA GLU A 75 16.31 -8.11 -9.21
C GLU A 75 15.61 -6.92 -8.55
N PHE A 76 14.27 -6.89 -8.56
CA PHE A 76 13.51 -5.81 -7.91
C PHE A 76 13.50 -5.92 -6.38
N VAL A 77 13.49 -7.14 -5.86
CA VAL A 77 13.63 -7.36 -4.41
C VAL A 77 15.00 -6.88 -3.91
N GLU A 78 16.06 -7.13 -4.69
CA GLU A 78 17.41 -6.64 -4.38
C GLU A 78 17.47 -5.10 -4.37
N ILE A 79 16.87 -4.46 -5.39
CA ILE A 79 16.79 -2.99 -5.47
C ILE A 79 16.03 -2.44 -4.26
N LEU A 80 14.86 -2.99 -3.95
CA LEU A 80 14.02 -2.56 -2.83
C LEU A 80 14.75 -2.69 -1.49
N SER A 81 15.37 -3.84 -1.24
CA SER A 81 16.05 -4.12 0.03
C SER A 81 17.26 -3.20 0.24
N LYS A 82 18.06 -2.97 -0.80
CA LYS A 82 19.19 -2.03 -0.76
C LYS A 82 18.71 -0.58 -0.59
N ALA A 83 17.69 -0.18 -1.34
CA ALA A 83 17.14 1.17 -1.28
C ALA A 83 16.52 1.51 0.09
N SER A 84 16.11 0.50 0.86
CA SER A 84 15.52 0.72 2.18
C SER A 84 16.46 1.44 3.16
N LEU A 85 17.76 1.19 3.07
CA LEU A 85 18.78 1.90 3.86
C LEU A 85 18.82 3.40 3.54
N ASN A 86 18.76 3.74 2.24
CA ASN A 86 18.71 5.13 1.80
C ASN A 86 17.41 5.80 2.23
N LEU A 87 16.27 5.11 2.14
CA LEU A 87 14.98 5.62 2.60
C LEU A 87 15.02 6.05 4.07
N LYS A 88 15.59 5.21 4.95
CA LYS A 88 15.74 5.55 6.36
C LYS A 88 16.58 6.81 6.56
N LYS A 89 17.74 6.86 5.90
CA LYS A 89 18.64 8.01 5.94
C LYS A 89 17.92 9.29 5.51
N GLU A 90 17.27 9.26 4.35
CA GLU A 90 16.52 10.39 3.82
C GLU A 90 15.41 10.85 4.75
N LEU A 91 14.60 9.95 5.30
CA LEU A 91 13.54 10.31 6.25
C LEU A 91 14.10 11.00 7.50
N LEU A 92 15.21 10.51 8.04
CA LEU A 92 15.88 11.10 9.19
C LEU A 92 16.45 12.49 8.86
N GLU A 93 17.11 12.66 7.72
CA GLU A 93 17.64 13.93 7.22
C GLU A 93 16.51 14.96 6.97
N TYR A 94 15.36 14.52 6.53
CA TYR A 94 14.14 15.33 6.45
C TYR A 94 13.59 15.76 7.81
N GLY A 95 14.05 15.13 8.91
CA GLY A 95 13.60 15.39 10.28
C GLY A 95 12.45 14.50 10.74
N PHE A 96 12.11 13.42 10.01
CA PHE A 96 11.18 12.39 10.50
C PHE A 96 11.86 11.60 11.63
N LYS A 97 11.09 11.25 12.66
CA LYS A 97 11.60 10.49 13.80
C LYS A 97 10.72 9.26 14.01
N PHE A 98 11.30 8.09 13.87
CA PHE A 98 10.68 6.83 14.27
C PHE A 98 10.56 6.74 15.79
N ASP A 99 9.67 5.91 16.28
CA ASP A 99 9.62 5.53 17.68
C ASP A 99 10.85 4.67 18.02
N PRO A 100 11.26 4.60 19.29
CA PRO A 100 12.38 3.77 19.71
C PRO A 100 12.13 2.28 19.47
N GLY A 101 13.17 1.56 19.04
CA GLY A 101 13.13 0.12 18.83
C GLY A 101 12.60 -0.27 17.43
N VAL A 102 12.67 -1.57 17.19
CA VAL A 102 12.16 -2.24 15.97
C VAL A 102 11.44 -3.51 16.35
N THR A 103 10.41 -3.88 15.61
CA THR A 103 9.65 -5.10 15.83
C THR A 103 9.92 -6.14 14.75
N ARG A 104 9.43 -7.35 14.99
CA ARG A 104 9.48 -8.46 14.04
C ARG A 104 8.06 -8.83 13.63
N GLU A 105 7.70 -8.48 12.40
CA GLU A 105 6.38 -8.71 11.81
C GLU A 105 6.53 -9.27 10.39
N GLY A 106 5.42 -9.68 9.76
CA GLY A 106 5.39 -10.06 8.35
C GLY A 106 6.27 -11.27 7.99
N ALA A 107 6.47 -12.20 8.92
CA ALA A 107 7.33 -13.38 8.76
C ALA A 107 8.83 -13.07 8.53
N HIS A 108 9.28 -11.85 8.86
CA HIS A 108 10.71 -11.53 8.84
C HIS A 108 11.51 -12.39 9.83
N SER A 109 12.70 -12.81 9.45
CA SER A 109 13.59 -13.62 10.29
C SER A 109 14.22 -12.84 11.45
N VAL A 110 14.35 -11.50 11.31
CA VAL A 110 14.86 -10.59 12.33
C VAL A 110 13.95 -9.36 12.50
N SER A 111 14.11 -8.66 13.62
CA SER A 111 13.42 -7.39 13.87
C SER A 111 13.99 -6.31 12.95
N ARG A 112 13.16 -5.74 12.06
CA ARG A 112 13.52 -4.67 11.13
C ARG A 112 12.34 -3.77 10.75
N VAL A 113 11.25 -3.83 11.50
CA VAL A 113 10.05 -3.04 11.25
C VAL A 113 10.06 -1.82 12.17
N TYR A 114 10.14 -0.63 11.56
CA TYR A 114 10.20 0.66 12.24
C TYR A 114 8.81 1.25 12.35
N HIS A 115 8.45 1.77 13.51
CA HIS A 115 7.14 2.33 13.79
C HIS A 115 7.17 3.83 14.05
N LYS A 116 5.99 4.46 13.94
CA LYS A 116 5.72 5.81 14.39
C LYS A 116 4.28 5.94 14.87
N GLY A 117 4.12 6.37 16.14
CA GLY A 117 2.80 6.49 16.76
C GLY A 117 2.10 5.14 16.96
N GLY A 118 2.86 4.08 17.30
CA GLY A 118 2.34 2.72 17.43
C GLY A 118 1.86 2.17 16.09
N ASP A 119 0.56 1.92 15.94
CA ASP A 119 -0.09 1.41 14.72
C ASP A 119 -0.51 2.51 13.73
N ALA A 120 0.10 3.70 13.81
CA ALA A 120 -0.22 4.84 12.98
C ALA A 120 0.91 5.22 12.00
N THR A 121 1.87 4.33 11.75
CA THR A 121 3.09 4.63 10.99
C THR A 121 2.79 5.21 9.61
N GLY A 122 1.86 4.64 8.88
CA GLY A 122 1.46 5.14 7.56
C GLY A 122 0.93 6.56 7.61
N ARG A 123 0.03 6.84 8.55
CA ARG A 123 -0.53 8.17 8.78
C ARG A 123 0.53 9.21 9.09
N GLU A 124 1.46 8.87 9.98
CA GLU A 124 2.49 9.80 10.42
C GLU A 124 3.49 10.13 9.31
N ILE A 125 3.94 9.12 8.54
CA ILE A 125 4.81 9.34 7.37
C ILE A 125 4.07 10.13 6.29
N HIS A 126 2.84 9.76 5.98
CA HIS A 126 2.03 10.43 4.97
C HIS A 126 1.85 11.92 5.28
N LYS A 127 1.39 12.26 6.51
CA LYS A 127 1.24 13.64 6.96
C LYS A 127 2.55 14.41 6.92
N PHE A 128 3.64 13.78 7.37
CA PHE A 128 4.95 14.41 7.41
C PHE A 128 5.45 14.77 6.00
N LEU A 129 5.36 13.84 5.06
CA LEU A 129 5.81 14.07 3.69
C LEU A 129 4.90 15.06 2.96
N LEU A 130 3.58 14.93 3.12
CA LEU A 130 2.61 15.83 2.50
C LEU A 130 2.83 17.30 2.95
N LYS A 131 3.16 17.52 4.24
CA LYS A 131 3.47 18.87 4.75
C LYS A 131 4.70 19.49 4.06
N LYS A 132 5.60 18.67 3.53
CA LYS A 132 6.83 19.11 2.86
C LYS A 132 6.71 19.12 1.34
N ASP A 133 5.65 18.54 0.80
CA ASP A 133 5.40 18.51 -0.64
C ASP A 133 5.17 19.92 -1.19
N LYS A 134 5.71 20.17 -2.37
CA LYS A 134 5.64 21.47 -3.06
C LYS A 134 4.78 21.42 -4.33
N SER A 135 4.14 20.28 -4.57
CA SER A 135 3.27 20.10 -5.73
C SER A 135 2.02 20.95 -5.65
N TYR A 136 1.52 21.33 -6.80
CA TYR A 136 0.12 21.75 -6.90
C TYR A 136 -0.76 20.55 -6.57
N LEU A 137 -1.84 20.77 -5.84
CA LEU A 137 -2.80 19.73 -5.46
C LEU A 137 -4.18 20.05 -6.04
N LEU A 138 -4.78 19.04 -6.67
CA LEU A 138 -6.16 19.03 -7.08
C LEU A 138 -6.86 17.81 -6.49
N ASP A 139 -7.52 18.00 -5.37
CA ASP A 139 -8.33 16.98 -4.71
C ASP A 139 -9.78 16.98 -5.21
N GLU A 140 -10.57 15.98 -4.80
CA GLU A 140 -11.96 15.80 -5.25
C GLU A 140 -12.12 15.84 -6.79
N ALA A 141 -11.09 15.37 -7.49
CA ALA A 141 -11.02 15.37 -8.94
C ALA A 141 -10.88 13.93 -9.47
N VAL A 142 -11.90 13.46 -10.16
CA VAL A 142 -11.93 12.13 -10.76
C VAL A 142 -11.29 12.18 -12.14
N VAL A 143 -10.19 11.46 -12.32
CA VAL A 143 -9.60 11.25 -13.65
C VAL A 143 -10.46 10.21 -14.37
N PHE A 144 -10.97 10.57 -15.54
CA PHE A 144 -11.82 9.70 -16.34
C PHE A 144 -11.29 9.42 -17.76
N ASP A 145 -10.17 10.04 -18.14
CA ASP A 145 -9.49 9.75 -19.40
C ASP A 145 -7.99 10.10 -19.31
N ILE A 146 -7.17 9.36 -20.07
CA ILE A 146 -5.76 9.65 -20.35
C ILE A 146 -5.68 10.11 -21.80
N LEU A 147 -5.21 11.32 -22.03
CA LEU A 147 -5.08 11.90 -23.35
C LEU A 147 -3.81 11.37 -24.02
N ILE A 148 -3.98 10.55 -25.04
CA ILE A 148 -2.89 9.93 -25.79
C ILE A 148 -3.00 10.32 -27.26
N LYS A 149 -1.87 10.68 -27.87
CA LYS A 149 -1.74 10.91 -29.30
C LYS A 149 -0.40 10.34 -29.76
N ASP A 150 -0.41 9.59 -30.87
CA ASP A 150 0.79 8.98 -31.46
C ASP A 150 1.59 8.18 -30.39
N ASP A 151 0.90 7.37 -29.59
CA ASP A 151 1.41 6.57 -28.46
C ASP A 151 2.07 7.37 -27.32
N VAL A 152 1.89 8.69 -27.29
CA VAL A 152 2.43 9.55 -26.24
C VAL A 152 1.28 10.13 -25.41
N ALA A 153 1.33 9.91 -24.10
CA ALA A 153 0.44 10.56 -23.15
C ALA A 153 0.87 12.02 -22.98
N TYR A 154 -0.08 12.96 -23.12
CA TYR A 154 0.17 14.40 -23.03
C TYR A 154 -0.75 15.14 -22.05
N GLY A 155 -1.61 14.41 -21.36
CA GLY A 155 -2.53 14.99 -20.38
C GLY A 155 -3.55 14.00 -19.85
N ILE A 156 -4.46 14.52 -19.05
CA ILE A 156 -5.60 13.78 -18.48
C ILE A 156 -6.87 14.61 -18.60
N SER A 157 -8.03 13.94 -18.62
CA SER A 157 -9.33 14.57 -18.44
C SER A 157 -9.83 14.30 -17.02
N VAL A 158 -10.26 15.34 -16.33
CA VAL A 158 -10.77 15.26 -14.95
C VAL A 158 -12.17 15.84 -14.85
N PHE A 159 -12.95 15.26 -13.93
CA PHE A 159 -14.22 15.80 -13.48
C PHE A 159 -14.03 16.36 -12.06
N HIS A 160 -14.25 17.65 -11.90
CA HIS A 160 -14.10 18.37 -10.64
C HIS A 160 -15.16 19.46 -10.51
N LYS A 161 -15.83 19.58 -9.38
CA LYS A 161 -16.89 20.56 -9.11
C LYS A 161 -17.94 20.64 -10.23
N ASN A 162 -18.44 19.47 -10.64
CA ASN A 162 -19.44 19.33 -11.72
C ASN A 162 -19.02 19.87 -13.11
N LYS A 163 -17.71 19.99 -13.36
CA LYS A 163 -17.18 20.42 -14.65
C LYS A 163 -16.08 19.47 -15.11
N LYS A 164 -15.94 19.36 -16.43
CA LYS A 164 -14.85 18.60 -17.08
C LYS A 164 -13.73 19.56 -17.48
N TYR A 165 -12.50 19.13 -17.24
CA TYR A 165 -11.29 19.87 -17.61
C TYR A 165 -10.26 18.93 -18.22
N ASN A 166 -9.48 19.45 -19.16
CA ASN A 166 -8.27 18.79 -19.63
C ASN A 166 -7.06 19.46 -18.97
N LEU A 167 -6.20 18.66 -18.41
CA LEU A 167 -4.95 19.08 -17.79
C LEU A 167 -3.79 18.47 -18.58
N TYR A 168 -2.79 19.27 -18.87
CA TYR A 168 -1.70 18.90 -19.77
C TYR A 168 -0.37 18.83 -19.04
N ALA A 169 0.42 17.81 -19.38
CA ALA A 169 1.78 17.63 -18.87
C ALA A 169 2.60 16.82 -19.86
N ASP A 170 3.92 16.93 -19.76
CA ASP A 170 4.84 16.15 -20.57
C ASP A 170 5.00 14.70 -20.07
N ASN A 171 4.66 14.45 -18.79
CA ASN A 171 4.72 13.13 -18.16
C ASN A 171 3.49 12.89 -17.29
N ILE A 172 3.02 11.63 -17.28
CA ILE A 172 1.91 11.18 -16.43
C ILE A 172 2.40 10.02 -15.58
N ILE A 173 2.30 10.15 -14.26
CA ILE A 173 2.60 9.08 -13.31
C ILE A 173 1.28 8.57 -12.72
N ILE A 174 1.01 7.28 -12.89
CA ILE A 174 -0.13 6.61 -12.27
C ILE A 174 0.33 6.01 -10.94
N ALA A 175 -0.13 6.59 -9.83
CA ALA A 175 0.16 6.17 -8.45
C ALA A 175 -1.14 5.96 -7.66
N SER A 176 -2.20 5.50 -8.34
CA SER A 176 -3.59 5.42 -7.85
C SER A 176 -3.87 4.26 -6.89
N GLY A 177 -2.87 3.42 -6.60
CA GLY A 177 -3.03 2.24 -5.75
C GLY A 177 -3.64 1.05 -6.50
N GLY A 178 -4.21 0.13 -5.74
CA GLY A 178 -4.74 -1.14 -6.25
C GLY A 178 -6.25 -1.13 -6.56
N VAL A 179 -6.89 -2.30 -6.36
CA VAL A 179 -8.28 -2.58 -6.75
C VAL A 179 -9.14 -3.12 -5.60
N GLY A 180 -8.68 -3.00 -4.35
CA GLY A 180 -9.28 -3.68 -3.19
C GLY A 180 -10.75 -3.32 -2.95
N ALA A 181 -11.18 -2.08 -3.23
CA ALA A 181 -12.57 -1.65 -3.06
C ALA A 181 -13.56 -2.26 -4.08
N LEU A 182 -13.11 -3.12 -5.01
CA LEU A 182 -13.99 -3.94 -5.85
C LEU A 182 -14.57 -5.15 -5.09
N TYR A 183 -13.99 -5.54 -3.96
CA TYR A 183 -14.49 -6.64 -3.16
C TYR A 183 -15.66 -6.20 -2.28
N LYS A 184 -16.59 -7.13 -2.03
CA LYS A 184 -17.77 -6.89 -1.17
C LYS A 184 -17.39 -6.43 0.24
N TYR A 185 -16.32 -6.99 0.78
CA TYR A 185 -15.73 -6.64 2.07
C TYR A 185 -14.25 -6.37 1.86
N ASP A 186 -13.79 -5.23 2.30
CA ASP A 186 -12.40 -4.82 2.16
C ASP A 186 -11.95 -3.92 3.32
N THR A 187 -10.64 -3.72 3.46
CA THR A 187 -10.02 -2.83 4.44
C THR A 187 -9.35 -1.62 3.79
N ASN A 188 -9.58 -1.42 2.49
CA ASN A 188 -8.96 -0.35 1.71
C ASN A 188 -9.65 0.99 1.93
N ALA A 189 -8.97 2.06 1.60
CA ALA A 189 -9.59 3.35 1.35
C ALA A 189 -10.62 3.22 0.22
N ARG A 190 -11.74 3.92 0.31
CA ARG A 190 -12.85 3.85 -0.66
C ARG A 190 -12.45 4.25 -2.07
N THR A 191 -11.35 4.98 -2.19
CA THR A 191 -10.78 5.45 -3.46
C THR A 191 -10.05 4.37 -4.25
N ILE A 192 -9.75 3.20 -3.65
CA ILE A 192 -8.93 2.14 -4.25
C ILE A 192 -9.79 1.18 -5.09
N SER A 193 -10.41 1.69 -6.14
CA SER A 193 -11.41 1.00 -6.98
C SER A 193 -10.90 0.59 -8.37
N GLY A 194 -9.61 0.75 -8.67
CA GLY A 194 -9.04 0.27 -9.93
C GLY A 194 -9.35 1.11 -11.16
N ASP A 195 -9.81 2.36 -11.00
CA ASP A 195 -10.22 3.21 -12.13
C ASP A 195 -9.09 3.40 -13.14
N MET A 196 -7.86 3.63 -12.64
CA MET A 196 -6.72 3.85 -13.54
C MET A 196 -6.26 2.56 -14.22
N GLN A 197 -6.43 1.41 -13.59
CA GLN A 197 -6.20 0.12 -14.24
C GLN A 197 -7.22 -0.11 -15.35
N GLY A 198 -8.50 0.21 -15.12
CA GLY A 198 -9.53 0.16 -16.15
C GLY A 198 -9.21 1.06 -17.35
N LEU A 199 -8.86 2.33 -17.09
CA LEU A 199 -8.44 3.26 -18.14
C LEU A 199 -7.18 2.79 -18.88
N ALA A 200 -6.21 2.20 -18.18
CA ALA A 200 -5.01 1.66 -18.81
C ALA A 200 -5.37 0.56 -19.83
N VAL A 201 -6.26 -0.36 -19.45
CA VAL A 201 -6.75 -1.42 -20.37
C VAL A 201 -7.47 -0.81 -21.57
N GLU A 202 -8.36 0.16 -21.37
CA GLU A 202 -9.04 0.86 -22.47
C GLU A 202 -8.08 1.55 -23.44
N LYS A 203 -6.93 1.99 -22.95
CA LYS A 203 -5.88 2.63 -23.76
C LYS A 203 -4.88 1.62 -24.35
N GLY A 204 -5.09 0.32 -24.18
CA GLY A 204 -4.17 -0.72 -24.66
C GLY A 204 -2.87 -0.85 -23.87
N ILE A 205 -2.80 -0.25 -22.68
CA ILE A 205 -1.63 -0.35 -21.79
C ILE A 205 -1.69 -1.70 -21.08
N ALA A 206 -0.61 -2.48 -21.19
CA ALA A 206 -0.52 -3.79 -20.57
C ALA A 206 -0.50 -3.70 -19.04
N LEU A 207 -1.29 -4.54 -18.38
CA LEU A 207 -1.27 -4.76 -16.94
C LEU A 207 -0.62 -6.11 -16.63
N LYS A 208 -0.04 -6.22 -15.45
CA LYS A 208 0.62 -7.43 -14.99
C LYS A 208 0.22 -7.77 -13.56
N ASP A 209 0.13 -9.08 -13.27
CA ASP A 209 -0.11 -9.65 -11.94
C ASP A 209 -1.42 -9.12 -11.29
N MET A 210 -2.46 -8.86 -12.10
CA MET A 210 -3.75 -8.33 -11.63
C MET A 210 -4.52 -9.32 -10.75
N GLU A 211 -4.20 -10.61 -10.80
CA GLU A 211 -4.70 -11.67 -9.93
C GLU A 211 -4.10 -11.63 -8.52
N MET A 212 -2.98 -10.92 -8.33
CA MET A 212 -2.28 -10.86 -7.05
C MET A 212 -2.99 -9.92 -6.08
N THR A 213 -3.79 -10.49 -5.20
CA THR A 213 -4.49 -9.77 -4.12
C THR A 213 -4.12 -10.36 -2.77
N GLN A 214 -3.66 -9.51 -1.83
CA GLN A 214 -3.44 -9.93 -0.46
C GLN A 214 -4.73 -9.79 0.35
N PHE A 215 -5.18 -10.90 0.96
CA PHE A 215 -6.28 -10.90 1.92
C PHE A 215 -5.72 -10.78 3.33
N HIS A 216 -6.17 -9.76 4.07
CA HIS A 216 -5.83 -9.64 5.49
C HIS A 216 -6.66 -10.66 6.29
N PRO A 217 -6.05 -11.49 7.14
CA PRO A 217 -6.75 -12.59 7.80
C PRO A 217 -7.76 -12.13 8.85
N THR A 218 -7.54 -10.98 9.48
CA THR A 218 -8.33 -10.55 10.64
C THR A 218 -8.94 -9.18 10.44
N VAL A 219 -10.28 -9.12 10.43
CA VAL A 219 -11.08 -7.90 10.29
C VAL A 219 -12.30 -7.96 11.19
N PHE A 220 -12.76 -6.80 11.68
CA PHE A 220 -14.00 -6.70 12.45
C PHE A 220 -15.19 -6.62 11.49
N ILE A 221 -16.03 -7.66 11.45
CA ILE A 221 -17.07 -7.84 10.42
C ILE A 221 -18.44 -7.26 10.78
N GLU A 222 -18.73 -6.95 12.04
CA GLU A 222 -20.06 -6.46 12.47
C GLU A 222 -20.37 -5.01 12.03
N MET A 223 -19.43 -4.34 11.36
CA MET A 223 -19.68 -3.00 10.83
C MET A 223 -20.65 -3.04 9.65
N LYS A 224 -21.60 -2.10 9.60
CA LYS A 224 -22.61 -1.97 8.53
C LYS A 224 -22.01 -1.58 7.16
N PHE A 225 -20.78 -1.07 7.13
CA PHE A 225 -20.14 -0.59 5.92
C PHE A 225 -19.32 -1.70 5.22
N ALA A 226 -19.15 -1.61 3.91
CA ALA A 226 -18.29 -2.51 3.13
C ALA A 226 -16.84 -2.44 3.60
N GLN A 227 -16.32 -1.22 3.83
CA GLN A 227 -15.00 -1.02 4.41
C GLN A 227 -14.99 -1.49 5.86
N LYS A 228 -14.13 -2.46 6.16
CA LYS A 228 -14.01 -3.08 7.47
C LYS A 228 -12.83 -2.52 8.26
N LEU A 229 -12.95 -2.54 9.59
CA LEU A 229 -11.84 -2.22 10.47
C LEU A 229 -10.83 -3.36 10.46
N LEU A 230 -9.60 -3.07 10.08
CA LEU A 230 -8.50 -4.01 10.12
C LEU A 230 -8.08 -4.25 11.58
N ILE A 231 -8.05 -5.51 12.00
CA ILE A 231 -7.48 -5.93 13.28
C ILE A 231 -6.00 -6.20 13.03
N THR A 232 -5.14 -5.38 13.63
CA THR A 232 -3.70 -5.41 13.37
C THR A 232 -3.06 -6.78 13.64
N GLU A 233 -2.09 -7.14 12.82
CA GLU A 233 -1.30 -8.37 13.00
C GLU A 233 -0.56 -8.41 14.34
N ALA A 234 -0.20 -7.26 14.89
CA ALA A 234 0.47 -7.15 16.17
C ALA A 234 -0.31 -7.86 17.29
N LEU A 235 -1.64 -7.87 17.27
CA LEU A 235 -2.44 -8.60 18.26
C LEU A 235 -2.14 -10.11 18.26
N ARG A 236 -1.98 -10.71 17.08
CA ARG A 236 -1.59 -12.14 17.00
C ARG A 236 -0.15 -12.36 17.44
N GLY A 237 0.72 -11.40 17.16
CA GLY A 237 2.10 -11.39 17.66
C GLY A 237 2.18 -11.31 19.19
N GLU A 238 1.27 -10.57 19.82
CA GLU A 238 1.14 -10.43 21.29
C GLU A 238 0.32 -11.54 21.93
N GLY A 239 -0.06 -12.58 21.18
CA GLY A 239 -0.68 -13.79 21.73
C GLY A 239 -2.21 -13.87 21.59
N ALA A 240 -2.84 -13.01 20.78
CA ALA A 240 -4.25 -13.19 20.47
C ALA A 240 -4.47 -14.46 19.63
N HIS A 241 -5.53 -15.20 19.94
CA HIS A 241 -5.88 -16.44 19.28
C HIS A 241 -6.99 -16.24 18.25
N VAL A 242 -6.94 -17.02 17.17
CA VAL A 242 -8.05 -17.19 16.24
C VAL A 242 -8.73 -18.52 16.59
N ILE A 243 -9.98 -18.45 17.00
CA ILE A 243 -10.74 -19.62 17.48
C ILE A 243 -11.98 -19.87 16.61
N ASP A 244 -12.45 -21.10 16.56
CA ASP A 244 -13.75 -21.46 15.99
C ASP A 244 -14.88 -21.31 17.01
N GLU A 245 -16.11 -21.66 16.61
CA GLU A 245 -17.31 -21.61 17.46
C GLU A 245 -17.25 -22.53 18.68
N GLU A 246 -16.35 -23.52 18.68
CA GLU A 246 -16.11 -24.44 19.80
C GLU A 246 -14.99 -23.94 20.73
N GLY A 247 -14.36 -22.79 20.40
CA GLY A 247 -13.23 -22.22 21.15
C GLY A 247 -11.89 -22.87 20.82
N ARG A 248 -11.80 -23.66 19.75
CA ARG A 248 -10.59 -24.37 19.35
C ARG A 248 -9.69 -23.47 18.48
N ARG A 249 -8.41 -23.46 18.76
CA ARG A 249 -7.39 -22.78 17.94
C ARG A 249 -7.09 -23.62 16.68
N PHE A 250 -7.94 -23.52 15.68
CA PHE A 250 -7.92 -24.36 14.49
C PHE A 250 -6.75 -24.09 13.52
N LEU A 251 -6.06 -22.96 13.64
CA LEU A 251 -4.96 -22.62 12.74
C LEU A 251 -3.82 -23.63 12.78
N PHE A 252 -3.61 -24.29 13.93
CA PHE A 252 -2.62 -25.36 14.09
C PHE A 252 -2.93 -26.62 13.25
N ASP A 253 -4.16 -26.81 12.80
CA ASP A 253 -4.51 -27.89 11.86
C ASP A 253 -3.94 -27.63 10.44
N TYR A 254 -3.55 -26.40 10.15
CA TYR A 254 -3.09 -25.95 8.83
C TYR A 254 -1.60 -25.59 8.79
N ASP A 255 -1.07 -25.04 9.86
CA ASP A 255 0.36 -24.68 9.96
C ASP A 255 0.82 -24.77 11.43
N PRO A 256 1.99 -25.39 11.70
CA PRO A 256 2.50 -25.56 13.08
C PRO A 256 2.81 -24.24 13.79
N ARG A 257 2.89 -23.12 13.08
CA ARG A 257 3.09 -21.79 13.67
C ARG A 257 1.77 -21.15 14.12
N GLY A 258 0.61 -21.72 13.74
CA GLY A 258 -0.71 -21.22 14.10
C GLY A 258 -0.88 -19.75 13.71
N GLU A 259 -1.21 -18.89 14.66
CA GLU A 259 -1.44 -17.45 14.47
C GLU A 259 -0.20 -16.67 14.02
N LEU A 260 0.99 -17.23 14.21
CA LEU A 260 2.27 -16.63 13.79
C LEU A 260 2.68 -17.02 12.37
N ALA A 261 1.87 -17.81 11.65
CA ALA A 261 2.08 -18.10 10.25
C ALA A 261 1.89 -16.85 9.38
N GLY A 262 2.41 -16.86 8.15
CA GLY A 262 2.26 -15.76 7.21
C GLY A 262 0.80 -15.45 6.90
N ARG A 263 0.51 -14.21 6.50
CA ARG A 263 -0.86 -13.73 6.24
C ARG A 263 -1.61 -14.57 5.22
N ASP A 264 -0.93 -15.01 4.17
CA ASP A 264 -1.48 -15.88 3.12
C ASP A 264 -1.90 -17.25 3.67
N ILE A 265 -1.09 -17.83 4.56
CA ILE A 265 -1.36 -19.11 5.21
C ILE A 265 -2.56 -18.98 6.15
N VAL A 266 -2.57 -17.97 7.02
CA VAL A 266 -3.67 -17.73 7.96
C VAL A 266 -4.97 -17.42 7.22
N SER A 267 -4.95 -16.56 6.20
CA SER A 267 -6.14 -16.23 5.40
C SER A 267 -6.69 -17.46 4.69
N ARG A 268 -5.81 -18.30 4.13
CA ARG A 268 -6.21 -19.55 3.46
C ARG A 268 -6.77 -20.56 4.45
N ALA A 269 -6.16 -20.69 5.63
CA ALA A 269 -6.65 -21.58 6.69
C ALA A 269 -8.06 -21.19 7.14
N ILE A 270 -8.30 -19.91 7.39
CA ILE A 270 -9.61 -19.36 7.73
C ILE A 270 -10.64 -19.66 6.62
N PHE A 271 -10.28 -19.38 5.37
CA PHE A 271 -11.15 -19.66 4.23
C PHE A 271 -11.51 -21.15 4.14
N LEU A 272 -10.53 -22.05 4.23
CA LEU A 272 -10.76 -23.50 4.17
C LEU A 272 -11.58 -23.99 5.36
N HIS A 273 -11.41 -23.43 6.55
CA HIS A 273 -12.18 -23.75 7.74
C HIS A 273 -13.66 -23.35 7.56
N GLN A 274 -13.91 -22.16 7.01
CA GLN A 274 -15.27 -21.71 6.66
C GLN A 274 -15.91 -22.59 5.58
N GLN A 275 -15.17 -23.05 4.60
CA GLN A 275 -15.70 -23.97 3.57
C GLN A 275 -16.19 -25.31 4.15
N LYS A 276 -15.66 -25.72 5.30
CA LYS A 276 -16.13 -26.88 6.07
C LYS A 276 -17.38 -26.61 6.91
N GLY A 277 -17.90 -25.37 6.88
CA GLY A 277 -19.11 -24.95 7.61
C GLY A 277 -18.86 -24.32 8.96
N HIS A 278 -17.59 -24.16 9.37
CA HIS A 278 -17.24 -23.55 10.65
C HIS A 278 -17.30 -22.01 10.61
N LYS A 279 -17.51 -21.42 11.76
CA LYS A 279 -17.33 -19.98 12.00
C LYS A 279 -15.97 -19.75 12.69
N TYR A 280 -15.52 -18.50 12.76
CA TYR A 280 -14.29 -18.12 13.49
C TYR A 280 -14.45 -16.76 14.17
N PHE A 281 -13.67 -16.54 15.20
CA PHE A 281 -13.67 -15.37 16.04
C PHE A 281 -12.24 -14.95 16.40
#